data_4680c74622865423be666d82b8002bc2
#
_entry.id   4680c74622865423be666d82b8002bc2
#
_cell.length_a   1.000
_cell.length_b   1.000
_cell.length_c   1.000
_cell.angle_alpha   90.00
_cell.angle_beta   90.00
_cell.angle_gamma   90.00
#
_symmetry.space_group_name_H-M   'P 1'
#
loop_
_entity.id
_entity.type
_entity.pdbx_description
1 polymer ?
#
loop_
_entity_poly.entity_id
_entity_poly.type
_entity_poly.pdbx_seq_one_letter_code
_entity_poly.pdbx_strand_id
1 'polypeptide(L)'
;MKGLKRLSGPRRSNRGCFLGLLLVGLFLWTAVPCGAERVTVKRVNDGDTVQLADGRLVRYIGIDAPEIDHARHTAQPMGFEARRRNAALVEGRTLRLELDIERLDDYGRTLAYVFLPDGAMVNERLLQAGLAFCLSTMPNVQYEGRLLAAQRMAMRAKAGLWRNWSEPGGRYIGNRNSRRFHLASCPETKRIAPRNRVMFSTRWDAFWSGYAPSRDCQPGL
;
A
#
# COMPACT_ATOMS: atom_id res chain seq x y z
N MET A 1 45.17 48.02 72.75
CA MET A 1 45.35 46.93 73.72
C MET A 1 44.94 45.64 73.07
N LYS A 2 45.91 44.80 72.76
CA LYS A 2 46.05 43.38 73.13
C LYS A 2 44.85 42.53 72.80
N GLY A 3 44.87 41.47 72.02
CA GLY A 3 45.89 40.44 71.98
C GLY A 3 45.72 39.43 70.90
N LEU A 4 46.82 38.89 70.48
CA LEU A 4 47.03 37.72 69.63
C LEU A 4 46.48 36.47 70.27
N LYS A 5 46.08 35.51 69.39
CA LYS A 5 46.42 34.05 69.47
C LYS A 5 45.98 33.33 68.13
N ARG A 6 46.97 32.93 67.34
CA ARG A 6 47.60 31.65 67.08
C ARG A 6 46.59 30.59 66.45
N LEU A 7 46.78 30.42 65.22
CA LEU A 7 47.33 29.24 64.49
C LEU A 7 46.95 27.82 65.03
N SER A 8 46.29 27.11 64.24
CA SER A 8 46.58 25.66 64.04
C SER A 8 46.12 25.23 62.64
N GLY A 9 47.07 24.69 61.92
CA GLY A 9 46.99 24.35 60.49
C GLY A 9 46.42 22.93 60.25
N PRO A 10 46.67 22.34 59.07
CA PRO A 10 45.70 21.71 58.29
C PRO A 10 45.69 20.15 58.39
N ARG A 11 44.59 19.56 58.13
CA ARG A 11 44.58 18.16 57.75
C ARG A 11 44.03 18.02 56.35
N ARG A 12 44.89 17.71 55.38
CA ARG A 12 44.57 17.17 54.06
C ARG A 12 43.84 15.80 54.23
N SER A 13 42.64 15.68 53.70
CA SER A 13 42.00 14.41 53.47
C SER A 13 41.84 14.26 51.97
N ASN A 14 42.66 13.40 51.39
CA ASN A 14 42.51 12.84 50.05
C ASN A 14 41.19 12.06 49.98
N ARG A 15 40.25 12.57 49.22
CA ARG A 15 39.10 11.74 48.76
C ARG A 15 39.17 11.65 47.26
N GLY A 16 39.51 10.44 46.81
CA GLY A 16 39.59 10.05 45.43
C GLY A 16 38.25 10.28 44.71
N CYS A 17 38.34 10.92 43.56
CA CYS A 17 37.28 11.12 42.64
C CYS A 17 37.07 9.78 41.88
N PHE A 18 36.07 9.00 42.28
CA PHE A 18 35.60 7.89 41.46
C PHE A 18 34.72 8.46 40.33
N LEU A 19 35.29 8.49 39.13
CA LEU A 19 34.59 8.81 37.91
C LEU A 19 33.74 7.57 37.53
N GLY A 20 32.49 7.54 37.98
CA GLY A 20 31.52 6.54 37.52
C GLY A 20 31.07 6.86 36.10
N LEU A 21 31.57 6.12 35.11
CA LEU A 21 31.01 6.11 33.75
C LEU A 21 29.59 5.53 33.80
N LEU A 22 28.59 6.38 33.74
CA LEU A 22 27.22 6.00 33.46
C LEU A 22 27.10 5.68 31.94
N LEU A 23 27.20 4.41 31.57
CA LEU A 23 26.81 3.93 30.27
C LEU A 23 25.27 3.99 30.19
N VAL A 24 24.75 5.10 29.62
CA VAL A 24 23.36 5.21 29.23
C VAL A 24 23.20 4.37 27.96
N GLY A 25 22.77 3.11 28.14
CA GLY A 25 22.35 2.25 27.05
C GLY A 25 21.12 2.84 26.36
N LEU A 26 21.30 3.40 25.17
CA LEU A 26 20.22 3.86 24.30
C LEU A 26 19.47 2.61 23.78
N PHE A 27 18.47 2.15 24.53
CA PHE A 27 17.51 1.19 24.03
C PHE A 27 16.65 1.90 22.98
N LEU A 28 17.02 1.73 21.70
CA LEU A 28 16.16 2.05 20.57
C LEU A 28 14.93 1.14 20.65
N TRP A 29 13.92 1.59 21.35
CA TRP A 29 12.60 0.98 21.33
C TRP A 29 12.02 1.23 19.93
N THR A 30 12.18 0.27 19.02
CA THR A 30 11.45 0.28 17.75
C THR A 30 9.97 0.13 18.10
N ALA A 31 9.24 1.24 18.10
CA ALA A 31 7.78 1.23 18.21
C ALA A 31 7.24 0.41 17.05
N VAL A 32 6.74 -0.79 17.33
CA VAL A 32 5.94 -1.57 16.38
C VAL A 32 4.66 -0.76 16.20
N PRO A 33 4.32 -0.30 14.98
CA PRO A 33 3.10 0.46 14.77
C PRO A 33 1.92 -0.38 15.26
N CYS A 34 1.10 0.23 16.11
CA CYS A 34 -0.13 -0.35 16.65
C CYS A 34 -1.07 -0.67 15.49
N GLY A 35 -1.23 -1.98 15.18
CA GLY A 35 -2.08 -2.44 14.08
C GLY A 35 -1.44 -3.41 13.09
N ALA A 36 -0.15 -3.74 13.26
CA ALA A 36 0.52 -4.73 12.40
C ALA A 36 0.24 -6.16 12.89
N GLU A 37 -0.47 -6.96 12.10
CA GLU A 37 -0.80 -8.36 12.39
C GLU A 37 0.07 -9.30 11.54
N ARG A 38 0.57 -10.39 12.13
CA ARG A 38 1.25 -11.47 11.38
C ARG A 38 0.26 -12.58 11.07
N VAL A 39 0.18 -12.94 9.79
CA VAL A 39 -0.77 -13.92 9.27
C VAL A 39 -0.11 -14.88 8.30
N THR A 40 -0.65 -16.09 8.18
CA THR A 40 -0.20 -17.06 7.17
C THR A 40 -1.20 -17.13 6.03
N VAL A 41 -0.73 -16.99 4.78
CA VAL A 41 -1.56 -17.12 3.58
C VAL A 41 -1.75 -18.60 3.26
N LYS A 42 -3.01 -19.04 3.16
CA LYS A 42 -3.38 -20.40 2.78
C LYS A 42 -3.40 -20.57 1.26
N ARG A 43 -4.03 -19.61 0.55
CA ARG A 43 -4.14 -19.62 -0.91
C ARG A 43 -4.37 -18.22 -1.47
N VAL A 44 -4.06 -18.06 -2.73
CA VAL A 44 -4.32 -16.83 -3.51
C VAL A 44 -5.54 -17.03 -4.39
N ASN A 45 -6.53 -16.15 -4.28
CA ASN A 45 -7.75 -16.19 -5.08
C ASN A 45 -7.52 -15.52 -6.45
N ASP A 46 -6.94 -14.30 -6.43
CA ASP A 46 -6.66 -13.49 -7.62
C ASP A 46 -5.44 -12.58 -7.39
N GLY A 47 -5.25 -11.58 -8.24
CA GLY A 47 -4.08 -10.69 -8.19
C GLY A 47 -3.99 -9.81 -6.93
N ASP A 48 -5.11 -9.60 -6.21
CA ASP A 48 -5.15 -8.68 -5.07
C ASP A 48 -5.98 -9.18 -3.88
N THR A 49 -6.35 -10.47 -3.90
CA THR A 49 -7.17 -11.09 -2.85
C THR A 49 -6.58 -12.45 -2.44
N VAL A 50 -6.40 -12.66 -1.15
CA VAL A 50 -5.88 -13.91 -0.57
C VAL A 50 -6.79 -14.42 0.53
N GLN A 51 -6.73 -15.75 0.76
CA GLN A 51 -7.32 -16.38 1.92
C GLN A 51 -6.24 -16.74 2.93
N LEU A 52 -6.43 -16.37 4.18
CA LEU A 52 -5.57 -16.71 5.30
C LEU A 52 -5.82 -18.13 5.82
N ALA A 53 -4.89 -18.63 6.61
CA ALA A 53 -5.01 -19.94 7.27
C ALA A 53 -6.19 -20.00 8.26
N ASP A 54 -6.57 -18.87 8.84
CA ASP A 54 -7.72 -18.72 9.74
C ASP A 54 -9.07 -18.59 9.01
N GLY A 55 -9.06 -18.60 7.66
CA GLY A 55 -10.25 -18.51 6.80
C GLY A 55 -10.62 -17.11 6.34
N ARG A 56 -10.09 -16.05 6.95
CA ARG A 56 -10.38 -14.67 6.51
C ARG A 56 -9.91 -14.44 5.08
N LEU A 57 -10.66 -13.58 4.38
CA LEU A 57 -10.25 -13.03 3.08
C LEU A 57 -9.61 -11.66 3.31
N VAL A 58 -8.48 -11.41 2.65
CA VAL A 58 -7.79 -10.12 2.66
C VAL A 58 -7.79 -9.53 1.26
N ARG A 59 -8.34 -8.33 1.11
CA ARG A 59 -8.29 -7.50 -0.10
C ARG A 59 -7.20 -6.45 0.06
N TYR A 60 -6.32 -6.37 -0.90
CA TYR A 60 -5.18 -5.44 -0.85
C TYR A 60 -5.64 -4.00 -1.09
N ILE A 61 -5.34 -3.10 -0.15
CA ILE A 61 -5.65 -1.67 -0.25
C ILE A 61 -4.82 -1.03 -1.37
N GLY A 62 -5.44 -0.08 -2.08
CA GLY A 62 -4.76 0.82 -3.01
C GLY A 62 -4.42 0.23 -4.37
N ILE A 63 -4.82 -1.02 -4.63
CA ILE A 63 -4.64 -1.67 -5.94
C ILE A 63 -5.92 -2.37 -6.41
N ASP A 64 -6.01 -2.59 -7.71
CA ASP A 64 -7.09 -3.31 -8.38
C ASP A 64 -6.48 -4.20 -9.48
N ALA A 65 -6.44 -5.50 -9.24
CA ALA A 65 -5.92 -6.45 -10.22
C ALA A 65 -7.00 -6.81 -11.25
N PRO A 66 -6.58 -7.25 -12.46
CA PRO A 66 -7.52 -7.79 -13.43
C PRO A 66 -8.26 -9.01 -12.87
N GLU A 67 -9.58 -9.05 -13.08
CA GLU A 67 -10.47 -10.06 -12.53
C GLU A 67 -10.30 -11.42 -13.19
N ILE A 68 -10.57 -12.48 -12.41
CA ILE A 68 -10.67 -13.87 -12.86
C ILE A 68 -12.09 -14.33 -12.60
N ASP A 69 -12.77 -14.82 -13.65
CA ASP A 69 -14.03 -15.57 -13.51
C ASP A 69 -13.70 -17.04 -13.23
N HIS A 70 -13.70 -17.41 -11.96
CA HIS A 70 -13.36 -18.76 -11.52
C HIS A 70 -14.38 -19.81 -11.99
N ALA A 71 -15.64 -19.42 -12.21
CA ALA A 71 -16.68 -20.35 -12.68
C ALA A 71 -16.51 -20.70 -14.16
N ARG A 72 -16.07 -19.74 -14.97
CA ARG A 72 -15.87 -19.92 -16.42
C ARG A 72 -14.43 -20.20 -16.80
N HIS A 73 -13.49 -20.20 -15.84
CA HIS A 73 -12.04 -20.29 -16.08
C HIS A 73 -11.50 -19.25 -17.07
N THR A 74 -12.08 -18.05 -17.07
CA THR A 74 -11.66 -16.92 -17.90
C THR A 74 -11.10 -15.80 -17.04
N ALA A 75 -10.31 -14.92 -17.64
CA ALA A 75 -9.74 -13.76 -16.93
C ALA A 75 -9.68 -12.56 -17.87
N GLN A 76 -9.72 -11.39 -17.28
CA GLN A 76 -9.29 -10.17 -17.96
C GLN A 76 -7.79 -10.28 -18.34
N PRO A 77 -7.32 -9.51 -19.33
CA PRO A 77 -5.90 -9.50 -19.71
C PRO A 77 -4.97 -9.41 -18.48
N MET A 78 -3.98 -10.28 -18.38
CA MET A 78 -3.03 -10.41 -17.28
C MET A 78 -3.61 -10.90 -15.93
N GLY A 79 -4.89 -11.29 -15.82
CA GLY A 79 -5.49 -11.74 -14.56
C GLY A 79 -4.82 -13.01 -14.00
N PHE A 80 -4.61 -14.04 -14.84
CA PHE A 80 -3.89 -15.24 -14.40
C PHE A 80 -2.41 -14.97 -14.06
N GLU A 81 -1.76 -14.04 -14.76
CA GLU A 81 -0.39 -13.61 -14.48
C GLU A 81 -0.31 -12.90 -13.13
N ALA A 82 -1.28 -12.00 -12.84
CA ALA A 82 -1.38 -11.30 -11.58
C ALA A 82 -1.53 -12.27 -10.41
N ARG A 83 -2.45 -13.24 -10.54
CA ARG A 83 -2.63 -14.30 -9.55
C ARG A 83 -1.38 -15.14 -9.35
N ARG A 84 -0.73 -15.60 -10.43
CA ARG A 84 0.53 -16.38 -10.33
C ARG A 84 1.63 -15.61 -9.64
N ARG A 85 1.78 -14.32 -9.99
CA ARG A 85 2.78 -13.46 -9.36
C ARG A 85 2.49 -13.25 -7.89
N ASN A 86 1.23 -13.00 -7.53
CA ASN A 86 0.82 -12.86 -6.15
C ASN A 86 1.10 -14.16 -5.38
N ALA A 87 0.70 -15.33 -5.90
CA ALA A 87 0.97 -16.63 -5.28
C ALA A 87 2.47 -16.86 -5.04
N ALA A 88 3.32 -16.59 -6.01
CA ALA A 88 4.78 -16.71 -5.86
C ALA A 88 5.35 -15.79 -4.76
N LEU A 89 4.70 -14.67 -4.47
CA LEU A 89 5.11 -13.74 -3.43
C LEU A 89 4.65 -14.19 -2.04
N VAL A 90 3.43 -14.75 -1.91
CA VAL A 90 2.76 -14.80 -0.60
C VAL A 90 2.23 -16.19 -0.20
N GLU A 91 1.98 -17.11 -1.12
CA GLU A 91 1.32 -18.37 -0.79
C GLU A 91 2.17 -19.24 0.14
N GLY A 92 1.57 -19.74 1.23
CA GLY A 92 2.25 -20.53 2.26
C GLY A 92 3.18 -19.72 3.16
N ARG A 93 3.27 -18.39 2.99
CA ARG A 93 4.18 -17.53 3.78
C ARG A 93 3.46 -16.84 4.93
N THR A 94 4.23 -16.53 5.98
CA THR A 94 3.81 -15.62 7.04
C THR A 94 4.14 -14.19 6.62
N LEU A 95 3.12 -13.34 6.60
CA LEU A 95 3.17 -11.95 6.19
C LEU A 95 2.81 -11.03 7.34
N ARG A 96 3.07 -9.75 7.17
CA ARG A 96 2.60 -8.69 8.04
C ARG A 96 1.49 -7.91 7.33
N LEU A 97 0.32 -7.84 7.96
CA LEU A 97 -0.75 -6.96 7.53
C LEU A 97 -0.65 -5.63 8.26
N GLU A 98 -0.92 -4.56 7.53
CA GLU A 98 -1.07 -3.22 8.08
C GLU A 98 -2.41 -2.66 7.63
N LEU A 99 -3.29 -2.39 8.59
CA LEU A 99 -4.63 -1.88 8.35
C LEU A 99 -4.58 -0.36 8.22
N ASP A 100 -5.57 0.20 7.52
CA ASP A 100 -5.80 1.63 7.48
C ASP A 100 -7.09 1.96 8.25
N ILE A 101 -7.72 3.09 7.98
CA ILE A 101 -8.89 3.62 8.70
C ILE A 101 -10.08 2.66 8.59
N GLU A 102 -10.45 2.29 7.39
CA GLU A 102 -11.51 1.30 7.12
C GLU A 102 -10.89 -0.09 7.03
N ARG A 103 -11.36 -1.00 7.88
CA ARG A 103 -10.74 -2.32 8.07
C ARG A 103 -11.41 -3.44 7.29
N LEU A 104 -12.67 -3.26 6.91
CA LEU A 104 -13.47 -4.24 6.17
C LEU A 104 -14.12 -3.56 4.98
N ASP A 105 -14.29 -4.28 3.89
CA ASP A 105 -15.12 -3.83 2.79
C ASP A 105 -16.58 -4.32 2.94
N ASP A 106 -17.45 -3.93 1.99
CA ASP A 106 -18.88 -4.29 1.97
C ASP A 106 -19.13 -5.81 1.86
N TYR A 107 -18.11 -6.60 1.51
CA TYR A 107 -18.16 -8.07 1.41
C TYR A 107 -17.59 -8.76 2.66
N GLY A 108 -17.19 -8.01 3.68
CA GLY A 108 -16.59 -8.51 4.92
C GLY A 108 -15.14 -8.96 4.77
N ARG A 109 -14.43 -8.60 3.68
CA ARG A 109 -13.01 -8.89 3.51
C ARG A 109 -12.18 -7.88 4.30
N THR A 110 -11.11 -8.37 4.95
CA THR A 110 -10.14 -7.49 5.62
C THR A 110 -9.41 -6.64 4.58
N LEU A 111 -9.38 -5.33 4.78
CA LEU A 111 -8.63 -4.37 3.97
C LEU A 111 -7.24 -4.17 4.58
N ALA A 112 -6.17 -4.45 3.81
CA ALA A 112 -4.81 -4.31 4.34
C ALA A 112 -3.78 -3.95 3.26
N TYR A 113 -2.72 -3.29 3.70
CA TYR A 113 -1.42 -3.30 3.02
C TYR A 113 -0.66 -4.53 3.48
N VAL A 114 -0.06 -5.25 2.55
CA VAL A 114 0.56 -6.56 2.79
C VAL A 114 2.07 -6.46 2.63
N PHE A 115 2.81 -6.90 3.64
CA PHE A 115 4.26 -6.82 3.67
C PHE A 115 4.89 -8.20 3.81
N LEU A 116 5.93 -8.43 3.01
CA LEU A 116 6.81 -9.59 3.12
C LEU A 116 7.69 -9.49 4.38
N PRO A 117 8.32 -10.61 4.82
CA PRO A 117 9.22 -10.60 5.97
C PRO A 117 10.42 -9.64 5.83
N ASP A 118 10.86 -9.37 4.59
CA ASP A 118 11.94 -8.43 4.27
C ASP A 118 11.49 -6.96 4.26
N GLY A 119 10.21 -6.69 4.55
CA GLY A 119 9.62 -5.35 4.58
C GLY A 119 9.12 -4.84 3.21
N ALA A 120 9.27 -5.61 2.13
CA ALA A 120 8.74 -5.22 0.83
C ALA A 120 7.20 -5.29 0.81
N MET A 121 6.55 -4.27 0.25
CA MET A 121 5.10 -4.22 0.13
C MET A 121 4.65 -5.01 -1.11
N VAL A 122 3.78 -6.00 -0.93
CA VAL A 122 3.24 -6.84 -2.01
C VAL A 122 2.40 -6.03 -2.97
N ASN A 123 1.53 -5.14 -2.46
CA ASN A 123 0.72 -4.20 -3.26
C ASN A 123 1.60 -3.41 -4.26
N GLU A 124 2.71 -2.88 -3.78
CA GLU A 124 3.67 -2.13 -4.61
C GLU A 124 4.35 -3.04 -5.64
N ARG A 125 4.77 -4.25 -5.26
CA ARG A 125 5.43 -5.21 -6.17
C ARG A 125 4.53 -5.61 -7.35
N LEU A 126 3.22 -5.73 -7.12
CA LEU A 126 2.24 -6.03 -8.17
C LEU A 126 2.08 -4.85 -9.14
N LEU A 127 2.04 -3.62 -8.62
CA LEU A 127 2.02 -2.40 -9.45
C LEU A 127 3.30 -2.24 -10.26
N GLN A 128 4.48 -2.44 -9.66
CA GLN A 128 5.77 -2.37 -10.34
C GLN A 128 5.89 -3.39 -11.47
N ALA A 129 5.27 -4.56 -11.31
CA ALA A 129 5.21 -5.58 -12.36
C ALA A 129 4.17 -5.27 -13.46
N GLY A 130 3.36 -4.22 -13.31
CA GLY A 130 2.25 -3.89 -14.20
C GLY A 130 1.12 -4.92 -14.17
N LEU A 131 0.87 -5.54 -13.02
CA LEU A 131 -0.10 -6.61 -12.83
C LEU A 131 -1.33 -6.17 -12.01
N ALA A 132 -1.41 -4.89 -11.69
CA ALA A 132 -2.57 -4.24 -11.07
C ALA A 132 -2.61 -2.77 -11.47
N PHE A 133 -3.77 -2.14 -11.27
CA PHE A 133 -3.98 -0.71 -11.36
C PHE A 133 -3.91 -0.09 -9.96
N CYS A 134 -3.39 1.14 -9.84
CA CYS A 134 -3.53 1.92 -8.63
C CYS A 134 -4.99 2.32 -8.44
N LEU A 135 -5.54 2.02 -7.27
CA LEU A 135 -6.91 2.37 -6.88
C LEU A 135 -6.94 2.71 -5.40
N SER A 136 -6.48 3.90 -5.05
CA SER A 136 -6.53 4.41 -3.67
C SER A 136 -7.78 5.27 -3.49
N THR A 137 -8.66 4.84 -2.59
CA THR A 137 -9.92 5.53 -2.27
C THR A 137 -9.95 5.91 -0.79
N MET A 138 -10.50 7.10 -0.50
CA MET A 138 -10.72 7.51 0.88
C MET A 138 -11.64 6.49 1.60
N PRO A 139 -11.42 6.22 2.90
CA PRO A 139 -10.43 6.87 3.76
C PRO A 139 -9.03 6.21 3.73
N ASN A 140 -8.84 5.09 3.01
CA ASN A 140 -7.64 4.26 3.00
C ASN A 140 -6.61 4.74 1.97
N VAL A 141 -5.81 5.73 2.33
CA VAL A 141 -4.87 6.42 1.42
C VAL A 141 -3.44 6.54 1.97
N GLN A 142 -3.11 5.86 3.06
CA GLN A 142 -1.81 5.98 3.74
C GLN A 142 -0.62 5.85 2.79
N TYR A 143 -0.67 4.95 1.81
CA TYR A 143 0.42 4.72 0.84
C TYR A 143 0.08 5.15 -0.60
N GLU A 144 -0.94 6.02 -0.81
CA GLU A 144 -1.39 6.44 -2.15
C GLU A 144 -0.24 6.91 -3.04
N GLY A 145 0.59 7.84 -2.54
CA GLY A 145 1.70 8.39 -3.31
C GLY A 145 2.74 7.35 -3.72
N ARG A 146 3.06 6.41 -2.82
CA ARG A 146 4.00 5.31 -3.08
C ARG A 146 3.46 4.34 -4.13
N LEU A 147 2.19 3.95 -4.01
CA LEU A 147 1.53 3.05 -4.95
C LEU A 147 1.38 3.67 -6.33
N LEU A 148 1.00 4.94 -6.41
CA LEU A 148 0.90 5.65 -7.68
C LEU A 148 2.27 5.80 -8.36
N ALA A 149 3.33 6.05 -7.59
CA ALA A 149 4.69 6.09 -8.12
C ALA A 149 5.11 4.73 -8.71
N ALA A 150 4.78 3.61 -8.05
CA ALA A 150 5.05 2.26 -8.53
C ALA A 150 4.33 1.97 -9.86
N GLN A 151 3.05 2.34 -9.99
CA GLN A 151 2.33 2.24 -11.26
C GLN A 151 3.00 3.05 -12.36
N ARG A 152 3.34 4.31 -12.09
CA ARG A 152 3.99 5.18 -13.08
C ARG A 152 5.34 4.63 -13.55
N MET A 153 6.09 3.96 -12.67
CA MET A 153 7.31 3.23 -13.04
C MET A 153 7.00 2.10 -14.02
N ALA A 154 6.00 1.25 -13.72
CA ALA A 154 5.58 0.17 -14.60
C ALA A 154 5.10 0.68 -15.97
N MET A 155 4.33 1.78 -16.00
CA MET A 155 3.88 2.43 -17.23
C MET A 155 5.04 2.89 -18.10
N ARG A 156 6.05 3.57 -17.52
CA ARG A 156 7.27 4.01 -18.23
C ARG A 156 8.09 2.84 -18.75
N ALA A 157 8.20 1.77 -17.95
CA ALA A 157 8.94 0.55 -18.30
C ALA A 157 8.17 -0.35 -19.28
N LYS A 158 6.92 -0.02 -19.62
CA LYS A 158 6.02 -0.86 -20.42
C LYS A 158 5.89 -2.28 -19.87
N ALA A 159 5.81 -2.43 -18.54
CA ALA A 159 5.71 -3.71 -17.86
C ALA A 159 4.26 -4.22 -17.82
N GLY A 160 4.07 -5.54 -17.91
CA GLY A 160 2.77 -6.20 -17.73
C GLY A 160 1.68 -5.62 -18.64
N LEU A 161 0.60 -5.12 -18.06
CA LEU A 161 -0.54 -4.48 -18.73
C LEU A 161 -0.13 -3.31 -19.67
N TRP A 162 1.02 -2.70 -19.44
CA TRP A 162 1.50 -1.55 -20.19
C TRP A 162 2.36 -1.92 -21.41
N ARG A 163 2.65 -3.22 -21.60
CA ARG A 163 3.61 -3.70 -22.62
C ARG A 163 3.21 -3.34 -24.04
N ASN A 164 1.97 -3.64 -24.40
CA ASN A 164 1.44 -3.43 -25.74
C ASN A 164 0.37 -2.34 -25.71
N TRP A 165 0.65 -1.27 -24.97
CA TRP A 165 -0.30 -0.18 -24.81
C TRP A 165 -0.70 0.41 -26.15
N SER A 166 -1.99 0.45 -26.42
CA SER A 166 -2.59 1.22 -27.51
C SER A 166 -3.66 2.15 -26.94
N GLU A 167 -3.78 3.34 -27.44
CA GLU A 167 -4.80 4.28 -27.03
C GLU A 167 -5.98 4.24 -28.01
N PRO A 168 -7.13 3.64 -27.62
CA PRO A 168 -8.28 3.57 -28.51
C PRO A 168 -9.00 4.87 -28.47
N GLY A 169 -8.66 5.90 -28.97
CA GLY A 169 -9.34 7.20 -29.03
C GLY A 169 -10.61 7.34 -28.18
N GLY A 170 -10.89 8.51 -27.68
CA GLY A 170 -12.07 8.74 -26.85
C GLY A 170 -11.82 9.76 -25.77
N ARG A 171 -12.90 10.22 -25.13
CA ARG A 171 -12.84 11.03 -23.91
C ARG A 171 -13.30 10.19 -22.73
N TYR A 172 -12.72 10.43 -21.58
CA TYR A 172 -12.99 9.66 -20.37
C TYR A 172 -13.40 10.58 -19.24
N ILE A 173 -14.28 10.07 -18.36
CA ILE A 173 -14.77 10.78 -17.20
C ILE A 173 -14.45 9.95 -15.97
N GLY A 174 -13.61 10.48 -15.10
CA GLY A 174 -13.28 9.91 -13.79
C GLY A 174 -14.20 10.44 -12.70
N ASN A 175 -14.43 9.60 -11.69
CA ASN A 175 -15.10 9.98 -10.45
C ASN A 175 -14.05 10.16 -9.34
N ARG A 176 -13.94 11.37 -8.79
CA ARG A 176 -12.97 11.69 -7.69
C ARG A 176 -13.12 10.79 -6.47
N ASN A 177 -14.35 10.38 -6.14
CA ASN A 177 -14.59 9.61 -4.94
C ASN A 177 -14.21 8.13 -5.10
N SER A 178 -14.69 7.49 -6.20
CA SER A 178 -14.42 6.06 -6.44
C SER A 178 -13.07 5.80 -7.12
N ARG A 179 -12.40 6.85 -7.61
CA ARG A 179 -11.19 6.74 -8.44
C ARG A 179 -11.36 5.83 -9.66
N ARG A 180 -12.61 5.63 -10.12
CA ARG A 180 -12.94 4.90 -11.35
C ARG A 180 -13.15 5.86 -12.49
N PHE A 181 -12.69 5.49 -13.71
CA PHE A 181 -12.97 6.23 -14.92
C PHE A 181 -13.79 5.39 -15.92
N HIS A 182 -14.57 6.07 -16.72
CA HIS A 182 -15.48 5.52 -17.72
C HIS A 182 -15.22 6.15 -19.07
N LEU A 183 -15.56 5.48 -20.17
CA LEU A 183 -15.72 6.13 -21.46
C LEU A 183 -16.81 7.22 -21.34
N ALA A 184 -16.63 8.39 -21.92
CA ALA A 184 -17.58 9.50 -21.79
C ALA A 184 -19.00 9.17 -22.27
N SER A 185 -19.13 8.23 -23.21
CA SER A 185 -20.42 7.70 -23.70
C SER A 185 -21.10 6.70 -22.76
N CYS A 186 -20.41 6.25 -21.70
CA CYS A 186 -20.97 5.30 -20.74
C CYS A 186 -22.16 5.92 -19.99
N PRO A 187 -23.35 5.26 -19.93
CA PRO A 187 -24.51 5.78 -19.20
C PRO A 187 -24.24 6.08 -17.72
N GLU A 188 -23.36 5.31 -17.07
CA GLU A 188 -23.01 5.45 -15.66
C GLU A 188 -22.33 6.83 -15.35
N THR A 189 -21.75 7.49 -16.34
CA THR A 189 -21.19 8.83 -16.18
C THR A 189 -22.23 9.86 -15.74
N LYS A 190 -23.51 9.64 -16.10
CA LYS A 190 -24.63 10.53 -15.72
C LYS A 190 -24.86 10.53 -14.20
N ARG A 191 -24.54 9.43 -13.53
CA ARG A 191 -24.67 9.27 -12.07
C ARG A 191 -23.54 9.94 -11.27
N ILE A 192 -22.45 10.32 -11.94
CA ILE A 192 -21.35 11.03 -11.29
C ILE A 192 -21.78 12.49 -11.08
N ALA A 193 -21.84 12.93 -9.83
CA ALA A 193 -22.14 14.33 -9.51
C ALA A 193 -21.14 15.28 -10.22
N PRO A 194 -21.58 16.41 -10.80
CA PRO A 194 -20.70 17.29 -11.57
C PRO A 194 -19.39 17.69 -10.87
N ARG A 195 -19.46 17.97 -9.56
CA ARG A 195 -18.29 18.31 -8.72
C ARG A 195 -17.25 17.21 -8.59
N ASN A 196 -17.64 15.95 -8.83
CA ASN A 196 -16.78 14.77 -8.74
C ASN A 196 -16.23 14.33 -10.08
N ARG A 197 -16.64 14.96 -11.19
CA ARG A 197 -16.16 14.62 -12.55
C ARG A 197 -14.76 15.15 -12.79
N VAL A 198 -13.91 14.31 -13.35
CA VAL A 198 -12.60 14.68 -13.88
C VAL A 198 -12.54 14.23 -15.33
N MET A 199 -12.19 15.13 -16.23
CA MET A 199 -12.09 14.82 -17.65
C MET A 199 -10.67 14.38 -17.99
N PHE A 200 -10.55 13.31 -18.80
CA PHE A 200 -9.28 12.83 -19.33
C PHE A 200 -9.36 12.73 -20.85
N SER A 201 -8.29 13.18 -21.53
CA SER A 201 -8.18 13.06 -22.97
C SER A 201 -7.83 11.65 -23.42
N THR A 202 -7.11 10.90 -22.59
CA THR A 202 -6.66 9.54 -22.86
C THR A 202 -6.87 8.63 -21.66
N ARG A 203 -6.91 7.31 -21.88
CA ARG A 203 -6.87 6.33 -20.77
C ARG A 203 -5.55 6.42 -20.03
N TRP A 204 -4.46 6.68 -20.76
CA TRP A 204 -3.14 6.85 -20.16
C TRP A 204 -3.13 7.95 -19.11
N ASP A 205 -3.75 9.10 -19.40
CA ASP A 205 -3.85 10.21 -18.42
C ASP A 205 -4.65 9.82 -17.18
N ALA A 206 -5.73 9.05 -17.36
CA ALA A 206 -6.52 8.56 -16.25
C ALA A 206 -5.70 7.62 -15.34
N PHE A 207 -5.02 6.64 -15.91
CA PHE A 207 -4.12 5.75 -15.16
C PHE A 207 -2.96 6.49 -14.49
N TRP A 208 -2.34 7.41 -15.24
CA TRP A 208 -1.25 8.25 -14.72
C TRP A 208 -1.67 9.07 -13.51
N SER A 209 -2.95 9.45 -13.46
CA SER A 209 -3.56 10.22 -12.38
C SER A 209 -4.11 9.34 -11.24
N GLY A 210 -3.89 8.01 -11.27
CA GLY A 210 -4.31 7.08 -10.22
C GLY A 210 -5.79 6.71 -10.27
N TYR A 211 -6.37 6.67 -11.47
CA TYR A 211 -7.72 6.15 -11.69
C TYR A 211 -7.63 4.76 -12.31
N ALA A 212 -8.53 3.86 -11.90
CA ALA A 212 -8.69 2.55 -12.49
C ALA A 212 -9.94 2.49 -13.38
N PRO A 213 -10.03 1.55 -14.35
CA PRO A 213 -11.20 1.45 -15.21
C PRO A 213 -12.44 1.02 -14.42
N SER A 214 -13.60 1.56 -14.81
CA SER A 214 -14.87 1.07 -14.29
C SER A 214 -15.13 -0.35 -14.79
N ARG A 215 -15.76 -1.18 -13.96
CA ARG A 215 -16.16 -2.55 -14.32
C ARG A 215 -17.43 -2.58 -15.17
N ASP A 216 -18.30 -1.55 -15.01
CA ASP A 216 -19.63 -1.53 -15.66
C ASP A 216 -19.56 -1.19 -17.15
N CYS A 217 -18.69 -0.27 -17.54
CA CYS A 217 -18.44 0.05 -18.94
C CYS A 217 -16.94 -0.10 -19.17
N GLN A 218 -16.50 -1.34 -19.33
CA GLN A 218 -15.08 -1.63 -19.50
C GLN A 218 -14.50 -0.78 -20.65
N PRO A 219 -13.72 0.27 -20.36
CA PRO A 219 -13.16 1.13 -21.41
C PRO A 219 -11.99 0.42 -22.12
N GLY A 220 -12.17 -0.86 -22.46
CA GLY A 220 -11.23 -1.74 -23.13
C GLY A 220 -9.84 -1.80 -22.47
N LEU A 221 -9.38 -2.94 -22.07
CA LEU A 221 -7.97 -3.18 -21.67
C LEU A 221 -7.21 -3.74 -22.86
#